data_b8f35c408be3c84426258ba1dff730a5
#
_entry.id   b8f35c408be3c84426258ba1dff730a5
#
_cell.length_a   1.000
_cell.length_b   1.000
_cell.length_c   1.000
_cell.angle_alpha   90.00
_cell.angle_beta   90.00
_cell.angle_gamma   90.00
#
_symmetry.space_group_name_H-M   'P 1'
#
loop_
_entity.id
_entity.type
_entity.pdbx_description
1 polymer ?
#
loop_
_entity_poly.entity_id
_entity_poly.type
_entity_poly.pdbx_seq_one_letter_code
_entity_poly.pdbx_strand_id
1 'polypeptide(L)'
;MRSGLLPNAVVLALCGCAAPISSDTPKVVRALPVPSYQIHEECLRLEPGDRVEYGFESTEPVDFNVHYHEGNAVVMPVVRDKSREDAGFYAVQIAQDYCLMWEAGAAGAMIDYRIRVRRRTS
;
A
#
# COMPACT_ATOMS: atom_id res chain seq x y z
N MET A 1 -49.61 17.17 -44.43
CA MET A 1 -48.64 16.15 -43.99
C MET A 1 -47.45 16.85 -43.31
N ARG A 2 -47.36 16.79 -42.05
CA ARG A 2 -46.26 17.34 -41.30
C ARG A 2 -45.39 16.19 -40.84
N SER A 3 -44.19 16.05 -41.40
CA SER A 3 -43.21 15.07 -41.00
C SER A 3 -42.56 15.56 -39.72
N GLY A 4 -42.87 14.87 -38.62
CA GLY A 4 -42.20 15.10 -37.36
C GLY A 4 -40.83 14.46 -37.35
N LEU A 5 -39.78 15.27 -37.31
CA LEU A 5 -38.45 14.81 -36.98
C LEU A 5 -38.36 14.54 -35.48
N LEU A 6 -38.14 13.29 -35.13
CA LEU A 6 -37.80 12.91 -33.76
C LEU A 6 -36.32 13.28 -33.52
N PRO A 7 -36.02 13.96 -32.42
CA PRO A 7 -34.62 14.21 -32.10
C PRO A 7 -33.95 12.90 -31.63
N ASN A 8 -32.91 12.51 -32.32
CA ASN A 8 -32.04 11.44 -31.86
C ASN A 8 -31.39 11.86 -30.53
N ALA A 9 -31.82 11.21 -29.44
CA ALA A 9 -31.13 11.33 -28.17
C ALA A 9 -29.82 10.58 -28.26
N VAL A 10 -28.69 11.31 -28.38
CA VAL A 10 -27.37 10.76 -28.23
C VAL A 10 -27.16 10.44 -26.75
N VAL A 11 -27.26 9.18 -26.41
CA VAL A 11 -26.88 8.69 -25.09
C VAL A 11 -25.33 8.67 -25.05
N LEU A 12 -24.75 9.69 -24.45
CA LEU A 12 -23.34 9.64 -24.08
C LEU A 12 -23.20 8.60 -22.97
N ALA A 13 -22.69 7.43 -23.33
CA ALA A 13 -22.22 6.47 -22.34
C ALA A 13 -20.99 7.05 -21.67
N LEU A 14 -21.14 7.58 -20.46
CA LEU A 14 -20.01 7.91 -19.60
C LEU A 14 -19.36 6.60 -19.19
N CYS A 15 -18.36 6.15 -19.94
CA CYS A 15 -17.42 5.15 -19.45
C CYS A 15 -16.69 5.76 -18.26
N GLY A 16 -17.14 5.45 -17.05
CA GLY A 16 -16.41 5.73 -15.83
C GLY A 16 -15.14 4.89 -15.84
N CYS A 17 -14.06 5.39 -16.43
CA CYS A 17 -12.73 4.85 -16.18
C CYS A 17 -12.43 5.13 -14.70
N ALA A 18 -12.35 4.07 -13.88
CA ALA A 18 -11.73 4.19 -12.57
C ALA A 18 -10.35 4.82 -12.83
N ALA A 19 -10.12 6.02 -12.29
CA ALA A 19 -8.83 6.66 -12.39
C ALA A 19 -7.77 5.68 -11.86
N PRO A 20 -6.68 5.40 -12.60
CA PRO A 20 -5.61 4.58 -12.07
C PRO A 20 -5.16 5.20 -10.75
N ILE A 21 -5.02 4.39 -9.70
CA ILE A 21 -4.51 4.85 -8.42
C ILE A 21 -3.17 5.55 -8.73
N SER A 22 -3.16 6.88 -8.58
CA SER A 22 -1.94 7.64 -8.82
C SER A 22 -0.88 7.11 -7.87
N SER A 23 0.23 6.64 -8.43
CA SER A 23 1.37 6.14 -7.65
C SER A 23 1.96 7.21 -6.75
N ASP A 24 1.61 8.49 -6.98
CA ASP A 24 2.10 9.62 -6.19
C ASP A 24 1.25 9.96 -4.98
N THR A 25 0.04 9.38 -4.87
CA THR A 25 -0.82 9.60 -3.72
C THR A 25 -0.53 8.58 -2.64
N PRO A 26 -0.09 8.98 -1.44
CA PRO A 26 0.17 8.04 -0.37
C PRO A 26 -1.14 7.43 0.15
N LYS A 27 -1.10 6.15 0.48
CA LYS A 27 -2.11 5.52 1.31
C LYS A 27 -1.84 5.93 2.75
N VAL A 28 -2.82 6.53 3.39
CA VAL A 28 -2.74 6.94 4.81
C VAL A 28 -3.82 6.22 5.59
N VAL A 29 -3.42 5.52 6.64
CA VAL A 29 -4.31 4.84 7.57
C VAL A 29 -4.02 5.36 8.97
N ARG A 30 -5.09 5.71 9.71
CA ARG A 30 -4.98 6.24 11.06
C ARG A 30 -5.72 5.37 12.05
N ALA A 31 -5.15 5.29 13.25
CA ALA A 31 -5.75 4.61 14.40
C ALA A 31 -6.18 3.17 14.09
N LEU A 32 -5.35 2.43 13.38
CA LEU A 32 -5.59 1.02 13.09
C LEU A 32 -5.24 0.18 14.32
N PRO A 33 -6.21 -0.50 14.93
CA PRO A 33 -5.90 -1.41 16.03
C PRO A 33 -5.28 -2.70 15.51
N VAL A 34 -4.14 -3.06 16.09
CA VAL A 34 -3.50 -4.37 15.89
C VAL A 34 -3.56 -5.09 17.24
N PRO A 35 -4.43 -6.11 17.38
CA PRO A 35 -4.57 -6.82 18.66
C PRO A 35 -3.28 -7.52 19.09
N SER A 36 -3.24 -7.91 20.36
CA SER A 36 -2.11 -8.65 20.95
C SER A 36 -1.64 -9.79 20.07
N TYR A 37 -0.35 -9.79 19.74
CA TYR A 37 0.34 -10.78 18.87
C TYR A 37 -0.23 -10.94 17.46
N GLN A 38 -1.07 -10.02 17.01
CA GLN A 38 -1.62 -10.04 15.65
C GLN A 38 -0.74 -9.24 14.69
N ILE A 39 -1.00 -9.47 13.41
CA ILE A 39 -0.26 -8.89 12.30
C ILE A 39 -1.21 -8.05 11.46
N HIS A 40 -0.71 -6.93 10.95
CA HIS A 40 -1.31 -6.19 9.85
C HIS A 40 -0.32 -6.15 8.68
N GLU A 41 -0.80 -6.44 7.48
CA GLU A 41 0.02 -6.41 6.26
C GLU A 41 -0.62 -5.58 5.15
N GLU A 42 0.23 -4.89 4.41
CA GLU A 42 -0.08 -4.26 3.13
C GLU A 42 0.84 -4.84 2.06
N CYS A 43 0.26 -5.53 1.10
CA CYS A 43 1.04 -6.17 0.03
C CYS A 43 0.78 -5.48 -1.32
N LEU A 44 1.82 -5.34 -2.12
CA LEU A 44 1.76 -4.69 -3.41
C LEU A 44 2.83 -5.24 -4.37
N ARG A 45 2.47 -5.31 -5.66
CA ARG A 45 3.41 -5.68 -6.70
C ARG A 45 4.33 -4.52 -7.01
N LEU A 46 5.64 -4.76 -6.92
CA LEU A 46 6.68 -3.78 -7.26
C LEU A 46 7.65 -4.36 -8.29
N GLU A 47 8.15 -3.49 -9.15
CA GLU A 47 9.07 -3.81 -10.22
C GLU A 47 10.44 -3.18 -9.96
N PRO A 48 11.53 -3.70 -10.59
CA PRO A 48 12.84 -3.08 -10.48
C PRO A 48 12.81 -1.60 -10.85
N GLY A 49 13.40 -0.77 -9.99
CA GLY A 49 13.42 0.68 -10.13
C GLY A 49 12.29 1.40 -9.42
N ASP A 50 11.26 0.69 -8.97
CA ASP A 50 10.26 1.25 -8.08
C ASP A 50 10.88 1.52 -6.70
N ARG A 51 10.24 2.41 -5.96
CA ARG A 51 10.64 2.75 -4.59
C ARG A 51 9.39 2.82 -3.74
N VAL A 52 9.38 2.06 -2.66
CA VAL A 52 8.33 2.17 -1.64
C VAL A 52 8.84 3.03 -0.48
N GLU A 53 8.12 4.10 -0.22
CA GLU A 53 8.34 4.97 0.92
C GLU A 53 7.31 4.66 1.99
N TYR A 54 7.73 4.57 3.24
CA TYR A 54 6.84 4.26 4.35
C TYR A 54 7.13 5.13 5.55
N GLY A 55 6.13 5.27 6.39
CA GLY A 55 6.28 5.86 7.71
C GLY A 55 5.17 5.35 8.60
N PHE A 56 5.46 5.19 9.89
CA PHE A 56 4.47 4.79 10.88
C PHE A 56 4.77 5.33 12.26
N GLU A 57 3.72 5.42 13.06
CA GLU A 57 3.75 5.69 14.49
C GLU A 57 2.86 4.67 15.19
N SER A 58 3.28 4.21 16.35
CA SER A 58 2.58 3.19 17.13
C SER A 58 2.51 3.57 18.59
N THR A 59 1.39 3.27 19.22
CA THR A 59 1.20 3.48 20.67
C THR A 59 2.09 2.58 21.52
N GLU A 60 2.38 1.38 21.02
CA GLU A 60 3.25 0.39 21.66
C GLU A 60 4.30 -0.09 20.67
N PRO A 61 5.46 -0.60 21.12
CA PRO A 61 6.46 -1.15 20.21
C PRO A 61 5.89 -2.25 19.33
N VAL A 62 6.20 -2.19 18.04
CA VAL A 62 5.84 -3.20 17.06
C VAL A 62 7.09 -3.66 16.30
N ASP A 63 7.04 -4.88 15.80
CA ASP A 63 8.03 -5.35 14.85
C ASP A 63 7.54 -5.00 13.43
N PHE A 64 8.38 -4.32 12.68
CA PHE A 64 8.07 -3.90 11.31
C PHE A 64 9.07 -4.51 10.34
N ASN A 65 8.57 -4.94 9.18
CA ASN A 65 9.44 -5.36 8.09
C ASN A 65 8.82 -5.09 6.72
N VAL A 66 9.69 -5.10 5.73
CA VAL A 66 9.31 -5.24 4.32
C VAL A 66 9.85 -6.59 3.88
N HIS A 67 8.98 -7.45 3.35
CA HIS A 67 9.38 -8.78 2.95
C HIS A 67 8.73 -9.23 1.64
N TYR A 68 9.29 -10.28 1.06
CA TYR A 68 8.70 -11.04 -0.03
C TYR A 68 9.00 -12.53 0.14
N HIS A 69 8.21 -13.36 -0.52
CA HIS A 69 8.38 -14.80 -0.50
C HIS A 69 9.10 -15.26 -1.77
N GLU A 70 10.11 -16.10 -1.60
CA GLU A 70 10.84 -16.75 -2.68
C GLU A 70 10.91 -18.25 -2.41
N GLY A 71 10.03 -19.00 -3.09
CA GLY A 71 9.81 -20.42 -2.75
C GLY A 71 9.33 -20.56 -1.30
N ASN A 72 10.08 -21.34 -0.50
CA ASN A 72 9.81 -21.53 0.93
C ASN A 72 10.52 -20.52 1.83
N ALA A 73 11.30 -19.62 1.24
CA ALA A 73 12.05 -18.61 1.97
C ALA A 73 11.26 -17.30 2.08
N VAL A 74 11.45 -16.60 3.19
CA VAL A 74 11.00 -15.23 3.39
C VAL A 74 12.23 -14.35 3.39
N VAL A 75 12.28 -13.38 2.47
CA VAL A 75 13.38 -12.42 2.35
C VAL A 75 12.91 -11.09 2.91
N MET A 76 13.64 -10.55 3.86
CA MET A 76 13.30 -9.32 4.58
C MET A 76 14.35 -8.24 4.34
N PRO A 77 14.24 -7.43 3.27
CA PRO A 77 15.21 -6.37 3.01
C PRO A 77 15.17 -5.23 4.03
N VAL A 78 14.08 -5.06 4.73
CA VAL A 78 13.94 -4.07 5.80
C VAL A 78 13.38 -4.76 7.05
N VAL A 79 14.08 -4.59 8.18
CA VAL A 79 13.65 -5.10 9.48
C VAL A 79 13.83 -4.02 10.54
N ARG A 80 12.81 -3.78 11.35
CA ARG A 80 12.85 -2.87 12.50
C ARG A 80 12.15 -3.55 13.67
N ASP A 81 12.94 -3.94 14.66
CA ASP A 81 12.41 -4.62 15.83
C ASP A 81 11.99 -3.63 16.91
N LYS A 82 10.86 -3.87 17.53
CA LYS A 82 10.34 -3.15 18.69
C LYS A 82 10.43 -1.63 18.55
N SER A 83 9.87 -1.13 17.47
CA SER A 83 9.86 0.29 17.12
C SER A 83 8.50 0.92 17.35
N ARG A 84 8.46 2.10 17.97
CA ARG A 84 7.24 2.91 18.09
C ARG A 84 7.03 3.83 16.89
N GLU A 85 8.08 4.09 16.14
CA GLU A 85 8.05 4.92 14.94
C GLU A 85 9.22 4.57 14.04
N ASP A 86 9.02 4.64 12.74
CA ASP A 86 10.07 4.61 11.75
C ASP A 86 9.57 5.25 10.46
N ALA A 87 10.48 5.71 9.65
CA ALA A 87 10.23 6.19 8.30
C ALA A 87 11.45 5.92 7.44
N GLY A 88 11.20 5.50 6.22
CA GLY A 88 12.27 5.18 5.30
C GLY A 88 11.75 4.81 3.92
N PHE A 89 12.62 4.19 3.15
CA PHE A 89 12.25 3.68 1.85
C PHE A 89 13.04 2.41 1.52
N TYR A 90 12.48 1.66 0.59
CA TYR A 90 13.16 0.53 -0.02
C TYR A 90 13.16 0.70 -1.54
N ALA A 91 14.36 0.63 -2.13
CA ALA A 91 14.54 0.67 -3.58
C ALA A 91 14.49 -0.76 -4.14
N VAL A 92 13.50 -1.03 -4.96
CA VAL A 92 13.19 -2.36 -5.46
C VAL A 92 14.20 -2.78 -6.55
N GLN A 93 14.78 -3.96 -6.39
CA GLN A 93 15.75 -4.53 -7.31
C GLN A 93 15.19 -5.69 -8.13
N ILE A 94 14.24 -6.43 -7.59
CA ILE A 94 13.61 -7.56 -8.26
C ILE A 94 12.08 -7.44 -8.23
N ALA A 95 11.44 -7.89 -9.29
CA ALA A 95 9.99 -7.94 -9.39
C ALA A 95 9.43 -8.97 -8.41
N GLN A 96 8.62 -8.54 -7.46
CA GLN A 96 8.01 -9.37 -6.43
C GLN A 96 6.71 -8.76 -5.89
N ASP A 97 5.95 -9.56 -5.18
CA ASP A 97 4.89 -9.10 -4.30
C ASP A 97 5.52 -8.81 -2.93
N TYR A 98 5.66 -7.52 -2.63
CA TYR A 98 6.25 -7.08 -1.37
C TYR A 98 5.16 -6.78 -0.36
N CYS A 99 5.37 -7.18 0.89
CA CYS A 99 4.49 -6.87 1.99
C CYS A 99 5.21 -5.99 3.02
N LEU A 100 4.51 -4.94 3.47
CA LEU A 100 4.89 -4.18 4.65
C LEU A 100 4.08 -4.74 5.81
N MET A 101 4.74 -5.18 6.85
CA MET A 101 4.12 -5.89 7.96
C MET A 101 4.42 -5.23 9.30
N TRP A 102 3.39 -5.14 10.12
CA TRP A 102 3.48 -4.70 11.53
C TRP A 102 2.94 -5.81 12.41
N GLU A 103 3.73 -6.26 13.36
CA GLU A 103 3.35 -7.25 14.35
C GLU A 103 3.33 -6.62 15.75
N ALA A 104 2.19 -6.73 16.42
CA ALA A 104 2.04 -6.25 17.78
C ALA A 104 2.60 -7.24 18.80
N GLY A 105 3.10 -6.71 19.91
CA GLY A 105 3.44 -7.51 21.09
C GLY A 105 2.23 -7.80 21.97
N ALA A 106 2.50 -8.18 23.21
CA ALA A 106 1.46 -8.59 24.19
C ALA A 106 0.41 -7.51 24.47
N ALA A 107 0.81 -6.24 24.46
CA ALA A 107 -0.10 -5.12 24.73
C ALA A 107 -1.01 -4.76 23.54
N GLY A 108 -0.78 -5.35 22.37
CA GLY A 108 -1.36 -4.84 21.14
C GLY A 108 -0.77 -3.49 20.76
N ALA A 109 -1.32 -2.86 19.77
CA ALA A 109 -0.91 -1.52 19.38
C ALA A 109 -2.01 -0.84 18.56
N MET A 110 -1.98 0.48 18.53
CA MET A 110 -2.72 1.28 17.58
C MET A 110 -1.71 1.98 16.70
N ILE A 111 -1.80 1.81 15.37
CA ILE A 111 -0.82 2.33 14.45
C ILE A 111 -1.43 3.33 13.47
N ASP A 112 -0.66 4.39 13.19
CA ASP A 112 -0.85 5.26 12.05
C ASP A 112 0.24 4.94 11.05
N TYR A 113 -0.10 4.77 9.77
CA TYR A 113 0.92 4.56 8.77
C TYR A 113 0.59 5.22 7.43
N ARG A 114 1.61 5.43 6.65
CA ARG A 114 1.52 5.92 5.28
C ARG A 114 2.46 5.11 4.39
N ILE A 115 2.00 4.83 3.18
CA ILE A 115 2.78 4.14 2.16
C ILE A 115 2.64 4.93 0.86
N ARG A 116 3.76 5.21 0.22
CA ARG A 116 3.81 5.83 -1.09
C ARG A 116 4.70 5.00 -2.00
N VAL A 117 4.20 4.69 -3.20
CA VAL A 117 4.99 4.03 -4.22
C VAL A 117 5.39 5.06 -5.28
N ARG A 118 6.69 5.18 -5.47
CA ARG A 118 7.23 5.91 -6.60
C ARG A 118 7.60 4.92 -7.68
N ARG A 119 6.82 4.94 -8.75
CA ARG A 119 7.05 4.06 -9.90
C ARG A 119 8.26 4.54 -10.69
N ARG A 120 9.00 3.58 -11.23
CA ARG A 120 10.05 3.87 -12.18
C ARG A 120 9.46 4.62 -13.38
N THR A 121 10.07 5.75 -13.73
CA THR A 121 9.78 6.43 -15.00
C THR A 121 10.62 5.82 -16.09
N SER A 122 9.97 5.40 -17.17
CA SER A 122 10.64 4.89 -18.36
C SER A 122 11.20 6.03 -19.20
#